data_106904d0eefded6a2e3feb11cdfc12fa
#
_entry.id   106904d0eefded6a2e3feb11cdfc12fa
#
_cell.length_a   1.000
_cell.length_b   1.000
_cell.length_c   1.000
_cell.angle_alpha   90.00
_cell.angle_beta   90.00
_cell.angle_gamma   90.00
#
_symmetry.space_group_name_H-M   'P 1'
#
loop_
_entity.id
_entity.type
_entity.pdbx_description
1 polymer ?
#
loop_
_entity_poly.entity_id
_entity_poly.type
_entity_poly.pdbx_seq_one_letter_code
_entity_poly.pdbx_strand_id
1 'polypeptide(L)'
;MSAGLASARPGKGALTHTARRVIRLNYGFQLLFNLLWWMPVFYAYQKEAGLSDGQIFGIQSIYYVAFCLFEIPTGLIADRIGTRNCLRAGAVVMTAANLAPVASASYTGFLVHFLAIALGRSLTSGAASAYLYDGLRAEKCDEHYLKAEGTARALGLAAKVVCWPLVGPLMALAHAAPYVLSAASAAGSLACAVALPRLAGTGQEPGRAAGRRGGAFLRDAGSALRCVASSPWLALVMVQGVAVFTLSRICQVNLFQPILLHHGVGEASHGSVLAAMTVAEAVGSARPQWLSRRLSPVAWVSILSLALAGTLAAMTLGGPWAVVALLCLFAAATGFAYPVQRKLMNDAVPADAPRATLLSIESIVDRAVCALAAVAVGAYVAAGHLDALLWHSALATVVLLGAVQLLLRSGVATAARTSVSGTGGPAARPARPGGTPADEPAPPGTAHSPARRRP
;
A
#
# COMPACT_ATOMS: atom_id res chain seq x y z
N MET A 1 -34.84 -47.12 -1.26
CA MET A 1 -33.77 -46.80 -2.24
C MET A 1 -33.63 -45.28 -2.32
N SER A 2 -32.74 -44.69 -1.54
CA SER A 2 -32.43 -43.26 -1.60
C SER A 2 -30.96 -43.16 -1.99
N ALA A 3 -30.76 -42.81 -3.26
CA ALA A 3 -29.43 -42.59 -3.83
C ALA A 3 -28.83 -41.30 -3.30
N GLY A 4 -27.77 -41.42 -2.52
CA GLY A 4 -26.98 -40.27 -2.07
C GLY A 4 -26.32 -39.59 -3.29
N LEU A 5 -26.68 -38.35 -3.52
CA LEU A 5 -25.96 -37.45 -4.43
C LEU A 5 -24.59 -37.14 -3.80
N ALA A 6 -23.60 -37.96 -4.14
CA ALA A 6 -22.20 -37.65 -3.88
C ALA A 6 -21.83 -36.41 -4.70
N SER A 7 -21.65 -35.28 -4.01
CA SER A 7 -21.11 -34.06 -4.64
C SER A 7 -19.70 -34.38 -5.15
N ALA A 8 -19.54 -34.41 -6.46
CA ALA A 8 -18.23 -34.55 -7.09
C ALA A 8 -17.27 -33.49 -6.54
N ARG A 9 -16.16 -33.92 -5.95
CA ARG A 9 -15.07 -33.01 -5.51
C ARG A 9 -14.52 -32.35 -6.78
N PRO A 10 -14.49 -30.99 -6.83
CA PRO A 10 -13.89 -30.29 -7.96
C PRO A 10 -12.43 -30.73 -8.11
N GLY A 11 -12.00 -30.97 -9.34
CA GLY A 11 -10.61 -31.29 -9.66
C GLY A 11 -9.66 -30.21 -9.12
N LYS A 12 -8.41 -30.56 -8.83
CA LYS A 12 -7.36 -29.62 -8.41
C LYS A 12 -7.33 -28.43 -9.39
N GLY A 13 -7.63 -27.22 -8.91
CA GLY A 13 -7.63 -25.98 -9.70
C GLY A 13 -9.01 -25.38 -10.04
N ALA A 14 -10.12 -26.07 -9.78
CA ALA A 14 -11.46 -25.53 -10.03
C ALA A 14 -12.00 -24.76 -8.80
N LEU A 15 -12.32 -23.48 -8.99
CA LEU A 15 -12.93 -22.65 -7.94
C LEU A 15 -14.30 -23.22 -7.52
N THR A 16 -14.50 -23.39 -6.22
CA THR A 16 -15.81 -23.75 -5.65
C THR A 16 -16.81 -22.60 -5.83
N HIS A 17 -18.11 -22.89 -5.70
CA HIS A 17 -19.14 -21.83 -5.75
C HIS A 17 -18.92 -20.77 -4.65
N THR A 18 -18.55 -21.19 -3.44
CA THR A 18 -18.25 -20.31 -2.32
C THR A 18 -17.03 -19.44 -2.60
N ALA A 19 -15.93 -20.03 -3.10
CA ALA A 19 -14.72 -19.29 -3.45
C ALA A 19 -14.99 -18.22 -4.53
N ARG A 20 -15.75 -18.56 -5.57
CA ARG A 20 -16.18 -17.58 -6.61
C ARG A 20 -17.03 -16.46 -6.01
N ARG A 21 -17.93 -16.76 -5.07
CA ARG A 21 -18.75 -15.77 -4.38
C ARG A 21 -17.89 -14.85 -3.52
N VAL A 22 -16.95 -15.39 -2.75
CA VAL A 22 -16.00 -14.61 -1.96
C VAL A 22 -15.21 -13.65 -2.83
N ILE A 23 -14.63 -14.14 -3.94
CA ILE A 23 -13.85 -13.33 -4.87
C ILE A 23 -14.70 -12.19 -5.46
N ARG A 24 -15.89 -12.48 -5.98
CA ARG A 24 -16.76 -11.47 -6.61
C ARG A 24 -17.20 -10.40 -5.62
N LEU A 25 -17.59 -10.79 -4.41
CA LEU A 25 -18.00 -9.85 -3.38
C LEU A 25 -16.82 -9.00 -2.87
N ASN A 26 -15.61 -9.59 -2.80
CA ASN A 26 -14.40 -8.84 -2.49
C ASN A 26 -14.06 -7.82 -3.59
N TYR A 27 -14.23 -8.17 -4.88
CA TYR A 27 -14.06 -7.22 -5.99
C TYR A 27 -15.03 -6.03 -5.85
N GLY A 28 -16.32 -6.32 -5.64
CA GLY A 28 -17.33 -5.28 -5.43
C GLY A 28 -17.03 -4.42 -4.21
N PHE A 29 -16.65 -5.03 -3.10
CA PHE A 29 -16.28 -4.31 -1.89
C PHE A 29 -15.08 -3.38 -2.12
N GLN A 30 -13.96 -3.91 -2.62
CA GLN A 30 -12.73 -3.16 -2.85
C GLN A 30 -12.93 -2.00 -3.84
N LEU A 31 -13.63 -2.26 -4.95
CA LEU A 31 -13.93 -1.26 -5.95
C LEU A 31 -14.75 -0.12 -5.36
N LEU A 32 -15.90 -0.44 -4.75
CA LEU A 32 -16.86 0.55 -4.26
C LEU A 32 -16.34 1.29 -3.03
N PHE A 33 -15.63 0.62 -2.12
CA PHE A 33 -15.03 1.23 -0.93
C PHE A 33 -13.94 2.25 -1.26
N ASN A 34 -13.16 2.00 -2.32
CA ASN A 34 -12.04 2.85 -2.72
C ASN A 34 -12.42 3.87 -3.82
N LEU A 35 -13.65 3.86 -4.32
CA LEU A 35 -14.14 4.81 -5.30
C LEU A 35 -14.61 6.10 -4.61
N LEU A 36 -13.68 6.99 -4.36
CA LEU A 36 -13.93 8.30 -3.77
C LEU A 36 -14.12 9.32 -4.89
N TRP A 37 -15.37 9.66 -5.17
CA TRP A 37 -15.74 10.61 -6.23
C TRP A 37 -15.30 12.03 -5.91
N TRP A 38 -15.23 12.42 -4.64
CA TRP A 38 -14.78 13.74 -4.22
C TRP A 38 -13.27 13.97 -4.36
N MET A 39 -12.46 12.91 -4.54
CA MET A 39 -11.01 13.01 -4.55
C MET A 39 -10.46 14.02 -5.57
N PRO A 40 -10.98 14.12 -6.81
CA PRO A 40 -10.52 15.11 -7.78
C PRO A 40 -10.79 16.57 -7.44
N VAL A 41 -11.73 16.84 -6.54
CA VAL A 41 -12.27 18.20 -6.30
C VAL A 41 -12.29 18.62 -4.82
N PHE A 42 -11.73 17.79 -3.93
CA PHE A 42 -11.89 18.03 -2.48
C PHE A 42 -11.32 19.37 -2.01
N TYR A 43 -10.20 19.81 -2.58
CA TYR A 43 -9.59 21.09 -2.22
C TYR A 43 -10.46 22.26 -2.72
N ALA A 44 -10.84 22.25 -4.00
CA ALA A 44 -11.70 23.25 -4.60
C ALA A 44 -13.04 23.35 -3.86
N TYR A 45 -13.68 22.22 -3.60
CA TYR A 45 -14.94 22.14 -2.86
C TYR A 45 -14.83 22.75 -1.45
N GLN A 46 -13.72 22.51 -0.74
CA GLN A 46 -13.49 23.11 0.58
C GLN A 46 -13.20 24.63 0.48
N LYS A 47 -12.53 25.09 -0.57
CA LYS A 47 -12.32 26.52 -0.85
C LYS A 47 -13.65 27.23 -1.10
N GLU A 48 -14.52 26.65 -1.92
CA GLU A 48 -15.86 27.18 -2.19
C GLU A 48 -16.74 27.21 -0.93
N ALA A 49 -16.55 26.26 -0.02
CA ALA A 49 -17.20 26.26 1.30
C ALA A 49 -16.61 27.30 2.26
N GLY A 50 -15.64 28.12 1.82
CA GLY A 50 -15.07 29.22 2.59
C GLY A 50 -13.90 28.84 3.50
N LEU A 51 -13.32 27.64 3.37
CA LEU A 51 -12.17 27.26 4.19
C LEU A 51 -10.89 27.94 3.66
N SER A 52 -10.04 28.41 4.58
CA SER A 52 -8.69 28.87 4.26
C SER A 52 -7.77 27.68 3.92
N ASP A 53 -6.68 27.94 3.18
CA ASP A 53 -5.68 26.93 2.84
C ASP A 53 -5.09 26.28 4.09
N GLY A 54 -4.80 27.08 5.13
CA GLY A 54 -4.33 26.56 6.41
C GLY A 54 -5.32 25.59 7.07
N GLN A 55 -6.63 25.85 6.97
CA GLN A 55 -7.67 24.95 7.48
C GLN A 55 -7.74 23.67 6.67
N ILE A 56 -7.71 23.73 5.33
CA ILE A 56 -7.77 22.57 4.44
C ILE A 56 -6.60 21.65 4.70
N PHE A 57 -5.37 22.15 4.66
CA PHE A 57 -4.18 21.36 4.88
C PHE A 57 -3.97 20.97 6.35
N GLY A 58 -4.49 21.75 7.30
CA GLY A 58 -4.61 21.38 8.71
C GLY A 58 -5.47 20.15 8.90
N ILE A 59 -6.62 20.07 8.23
CA ILE A 59 -7.48 18.86 8.22
C ILE A 59 -6.71 17.66 7.63
N GLN A 60 -5.95 17.84 6.53
CA GLN A 60 -5.14 16.77 5.96
C GLN A 60 -4.04 16.29 6.94
N SER A 61 -3.39 17.22 7.64
CA SER A 61 -2.43 16.86 8.69
C SER A 61 -3.08 16.03 9.79
N ILE A 62 -4.22 16.48 10.31
CA ILE A 62 -4.99 15.74 11.34
C ILE A 62 -5.41 14.36 10.81
N TYR A 63 -5.83 14.25 9.54
CA TYR A 63 -6.15 12.97 8.91
C TYR A 63 -4.97 11.99 8.95
N TYR A 64 -3.77 12.43 8.59
CA TYR A 64 -2.58 11.57 8.61
C TYR A 64 -2.23 11.11 10.03
N VAL A 65 -2.29 12.00 11.02
CA VAL A 65 -2.07 11.66 12.43
C VAL A 65 -3.15 10.69 12.93
N ALA A 66 -4.43 10.99 12.67
CA ALA A 66 -5.54 10.13 13.08
C ALA A 66 -5.44 8.74 12.49
N PHE A 67 -5.03 8.61 11.22
CA PHE A 67 -4.82 7.31 10.59
C PHE A 67 -3.77 6.48 11.35
N CYS A 68 -2.62 7.07 11.71
CA CYS A 68 -1.60 6.40 12.51
C CYS A 68 -2.13 5.96 13.87
N LEU A 69 -2.87 6.83 14.53
CA LEU A 69 -3.43 6.56 15.86
C LEU A 69 -4.51 5.45 15.82
N PHE A 70 -5.31 5.40 14.76
CA PHE A 70 -6.36 4.40 14.62
C PHE A 70 -5.84 3.03 14.17
N GLU A 71 -4.71 2.95 13.48
CA GLU A 71 -4.20 1.69 12.94
C GLU A 71 -3.92 0.66 14.02
N ILE A 72 -3.41 1.07 15.19
CA ILE A 72 -3.11 0.17 16.32
C ILE A 72 -4.42 -0.37 16.97
N PRO A 73 -5.36 0.47 17.45
CA PRO A 73 -6.56 -0.02 18.10
C PRO A 73 -7.49 -0.78 17.14
N THR A 74 -7.55 -0.40 15.85
CA THR A 74 -8.39 -1.13 14.89
C THR A 74 -7.86 -2.52 14.57
N GLY A 75 -6.55 -2.73 14.62
CA GLY A 75 -5.97 -4.07 14.54
C GLY A 75 -6.43 -4.96 15.70
N LEU A 76 -6.45 -4.43 16.94
CA LEU A 76 -6.96 -5.15 18.12
C LEU A 76 -8.48 -5.40 18.03
N ILE A 77 -9.23 -4.46 17.47
CA ILE A 77 -10.67 -4.62 17.23
C ILE A 77 -10.89 -5.74 16.20
N ALA A 78 -10.11 -5.78 15.10
CA ALA A 78 -10.22 -6.82 14.09
C ALA A 78 -10.02 -8.23 14.67
N ASP A 79 -9.09 -8.39 15.61
CA ASP A 79 -8.87 -9.65 16.30
C ASP A 79 -10.08 -10.08 17.20
N ARG A 80 -10.86 -9.12 17.68
CA ARG A 80 -12.02 -9.39 18.56
C ARG A 80 -13.32 -9.65 17.80
N ILE A 81 -13.62 -8.81 16.80
CA ILE A 81 -14.90 -8.88 16.08
C ILE A 81 -14.81 -9.64 14.77
N GLY A 82 -13.60 -9.98 14.31
CA GLY A 82 -13.31 -10.70 13.07
C GLY A 82 -13.32 -9.81 11.83
N THR A 83 -12.60 -10.24 10.81
CA THR A 83 -12.36 -9.48 9.57
C THR A 83 -13.64 -9.07 8.85
N ARG A 84 -14.64 -9.97 8.77
CA ARG A 84 -15.94 -9.69 8.14
C ARG A 84 -16.70 -8.52 8.80
N ASN A 85 -16.69 -8.47 10.13
CA ASN A 85 -17.38 -7.39 10.84
C ASN A 85 -16.60 -6.08 10.78
N CYS A 86 -15.26 -6.14 10.68
CA CYS A 86 -14.44 -4.95 10.40
C CYS A 86 -14.75 -4.35 9.04
N LEU A 87 -14.94 -5.17 7.99
CA LEU A 87 -15.34 -4.69 6.67
C LEU A 87 -16.71 -3.99 6.71
N ARG A 88 -17.68 -4.55 7.46
CA ARG A 88 -19.00 -3.95 7.64
C ARG A 88 -18.93 -2.63 8.39
N ALA A 89 -18.25 -2.62 9.55
CA ALA A 89 -18.08 -1.42 10.36
C ALA A 89 -17.36 -0.31 9.57
N GLY A 90 -16.27 -0.65 8.86
CA GLY A 90 -15.55 0.28 8.01
C GLY A 90 -16.41 0.87 6.90
N ALA A 91 -17.26 0.06 6.25
CA ALA A 91 -18.18 0.53 5.21
C ALA A 91 -19.29 1.43 5.77
N VAL A 92 -19.84 1.13 6.96
CA VAL A 92 -20.81 2.02 7.64
C VAL A 92 -20.17 3.37 7.96
N VAL A 93 -18.97 3.34 8.58
CA VAL A 93 -18.24 4.56 8.91
C VAL A 93 -17.92 5.37 7.66
N MET A 94 -17.48 4.72 6.57
CA MET A 94 -17.17 5.37 5.30
C MET A 94 -18.43 6.01 4.67
N THR A 95 -19.58 5.34 4.75
CA THR A 95 -20.86 5.90 4.26
C THR A 95 -21.23 7.16 5.03
N ALA A 96 -21.21 7.10 6.37
CA ALA A 96 -21.51 8.25 7.23
C ALA A 96 -20.49 9.39 7.02
N ALA A 97 -19.20 9.06 6.88
CA ALA A 97 -18.14 10.03 6.63
C ALA A 97 -18.41 10.87 5.38
N ASN A 98 -18.84 10.24 4.29
CA ASN A 98 -19.09 10.95 3.03
C ASN A 98 -20.38 11.79 3.07
N LEU A 99 -21.29 11.56 4.02
CA LEU A 99 -22.48 12.40 4.21
C LEU A 99 -22.21 13.63 5.07
N ALA A 100 -21.14 13.66 5.87
CA ALA A 100 -20.84 14.77 6.75
C ALA A 100 -20.67 16.12 6.01
N PRO A 101 -19.92 16.23 4.89
CA PRO A 101 -19.84 17.48 4.12
C PRO A 101 -21.15 17.87 3.43
N VAL A 102 -22.02 16.88 3.12
CA VAL A 102 -23.34 17.13 2.54
C VAL A 102 -24.26 17.75 3.58
N ALA A 103 -24.19 17.26 4.83
CA ALA A 103 -24.98 17.78 5.94
C ALA A 103 -24.47 19.15 6.43
N SER A 104 -23.17 19.39 6.39
CA SER A 104 -22.54 20.64 6.82
C SER A 104 -21.25 20.88 6.04
N ALA A 105 -21.30 21.74 5.04
CA ALA A 105 -20.14 22.20 4.27
C ALA A 105 -19.36 23.26 5.10
N SER A 106 -18.75 22.84 6.18
CA SER A 106 -18.02 23.70 7.13
C SER A 106 -16.71 23.02 7.57
N TYR A 107 -15.83 23.78 8.23
CA TYR A 107 -14.60 23.23 8.81
C TYR A 107 -14.86 21.98 9.65
N THR A 108 -15.86 22.01 10.54
CA THR A 108 -16.22 20.88 11.40
C THR A 108 -16.72 19.68 10.58
N GLY A 109 -17.58 19.94 9.56
CA GLY A 109 -18.09 18.88 8.69
C GLY A 109 -16.96 18.16 7.93
N PHE A 110 -16.01 18.90 7.38
CA PHE A 110 -14.84 18.30 6.70
C PHE A 110 -13.88 17.63 7.68
N LEU A 111 -13.67 18.20 8.87
CA LEU A 111 -12.84 17.56 9.89
C LEU A 111 -13.43 16.21 10.31
N VAL A 112 -14.74 16.16 10.60
CA VAL A 112 -15.44 14.90 10.91
C VAL A 112 -15.35 13.92 9.75
N HIS A 113 -15.53 14.39 8.51
CA HIS A 113 -15.37 13.57 7.31
C HIS A 113 -14.00 12.89 7.26
N PHE A 114 -12.91 13.64 7.34
CA PHE A 114 -11.57 13.11 7.23
C PHE A 114 -11.16 12.22 8.42
N LEU A 115 -11.60 12.55 9.65
CA LEU A 115 -11.41 11.69 10.82
C LEU A 115 -12.15 10.35 10.67
N ALA A 116 -13.39 10.39 10.18
CA ALA A 116 -14.17 9.19 9.94
C ALA A 116 -13.62 8.37 8.76
N ILE A 117 -13.11 9.03 7.68
CA ILE A 117 -12.37 8.35 6.60
C ILE A 117 -11.13 7.62 7.16
N ALA A 118 -10.35 8.27 8.05
CA ALA A 118 -9.19 7.65 8.69
C ALA A 118 -9.61 6.39 9.47
N LEU A 119 -10.66 6.48 10.27
CA LEU A 119 -11.18 5.36 11.05
C LEU A 119 -11.70 4.22 10.15
N GLY A 120 -12.53 4.53 9.15
CA GLY A 120 -13.09 3.56 8.21
C GLY A 120 -11.99 2.80 7.43
N ARG A 121 -10.98 3.53 6.98
CA ARG A 121 -9.82 2.94 6.30
C ARG A 121 -8.95 2.09 7.22
N SER A 122 -8.73 2.53 8.47
CA SER A 122 -7.97 1.74 9.44
C SER A 122 -8.69 0.44 9.81
N LEU A 123 -10.03 0.45 9.95
CA LEU A 123 -10.83 -0.76 10.20
C LEU A 123 -10.74 -1.77 9.05
N THR A 124 -10.61 -1.31 7.81
CA THR A 124 -10.56 -2.18 6.62
C THR A 124 -9.13 -2.53 6.20
N SER A 125 -8.14 -1.79 6.71
CA SER A 125 -6.72 -2.03 6.44
C SER A 125 -6.34 -3.45 6.86
N GLY A 126 -5.86 -4.25 5.92
CA GLY A 126 -5.54 -5.66 6.17
C GLY A 126 -6.76 -6.60 6.29
N ALA A 127 -7.93 -6.14 6.77
CA ALA A 127 -9.10 -6.99 6.95
C ALA A 127 -9.63 -7.56 5.62
N ALA A 128 -9.59 -6.79 4.54
CA ALA A 128 -10.06 -7.23 3.23
C ALA A 128 -9.18 -8.34 2.64
N SER A 129 -7.86 -8.15 2.66
CA SER A 129 -6.90 -9.14 2.18
C SER A 129 -6.90 -10.39 3.06
N ALA A 130 -7.00 -10.24 4.39
CA ALA A 130 -7.08 -11.37 5.31
C ALA A 130 -8.36 -12.18 5.09
N TYR A 131 -9.53 -11.52 4.97
CA TYR A 131 -10.78 -12.21 4.69
C TYR A 131 -10.75 -12.98 3.36
N LEU A 132 -10.19 -12.38 2.30
CA LEU A 132 -10.04 -13.04 1.01
C LEU A 132 -9.14 -14.28 1.12
N TYR A 133 -7.99 -14.13 1.80
CA TYR A 133 -7.05 -15.24 1.99
C TYR A 133 -7.67 -16.39 2.78
N ASP A 134 -8.27 -16.09 3.92
CA ASP A 134 -8.92 -17.09 4.78
C ASP A 134 -10.08 -17.80 4.07
N GLY A 135 -10.87 -17.03 3.30
CA GLY A 135 -11.98 -17.58 2.52
C GLY A 135 -11.53 -18.55 1.43
N LEU A 136 -10.45 -18.22 0.70
CA LEU A 136 -9.88 -19.10 -0.30
C LEU A 136 -9.21 -20.32 0.32
N ARG A 137 -8.51 -20.15 1.44
CA ARG A 137 -7.86 -21.24 2.16
C ARG A 137 -8.87 -22.24 2.73
N ALA A 138 -10.01 -21.76 3.29
CA ALA A 138 -11.08 -22.61 3.75
C ALA A 138 -11.65 -23.53 2.65
N GLU A 139 -11.68 -23.02 1.41
CA GLU A 139 -12.12 -23.74 0.21
C GLU A 139 -10.99 -24.48 -0.52
N LYS A 140 -9.74 -24.46 0.03
CA LYS A 140 -8.53 -25.06 -0.58
C LYS A 140 -8.21 -24.52 -1.98
N CYS A 141 -8.45 -23.22 -2.17
CA CYS A 141 -8.24 -22.46 -3.40
C CYS A 141 -7.27 -21.28 -3.23
N ASP A 142 -6.38 -21.33 -2.24
CA ASP A 142 -5.44 -20.26 -1.85
C ASP A 142 -4.44 -19.91 -2.97
N GLU A 143 -4.17 -20.81 -3.90
CA GLU A 143 -3.40 -20.54 -5.12
C GLU A 143 -3.97 -19.38 -5.96
N HIS A 144 -5.28 -19.10 -5.87
CA HIS A 144 -5.95 -18.02 -6.59
C HIS A 144 -5.85 -16.66 -5.90
N TYR A 145 -5.30 -16.59 -4.67
CA TYR A 145 -5.27 -15.37 -3.86
C TYR A 145 -4.56 -14.20 -4.56
N LEU A 146 -3.34 -14.41 -5.05
CA LEU A 146 -2.57 -13.34 -5.71
C LEU A 146 -3.28 -12.79 -6.95
N LYS A 147 -3.90 -13.67 -7.74
CA LYS A 147 -4.67 -13.26 -8.91
C LYS A 147 -5.91 -12.47 -8.50
N ALA A 148 -6.63 -12.92 -7.48
CA ALA A 148 -7.83 -12.25 -6.99
C ALA A 148 -7.51 -10.87 -6.39
N GLU A 149 -6.49 -10.75 -5.56
CA GLU A 149 -6.05 -9.49 -4.97
C GLU A 149 -5.58 -8.49 -6.05
N GLY A 150 -4.75 -8.96 -6.99
CA GLY A 150 -4.30 -8.14 -8.12
C GLY A 150 -5.45 -7.66 -9.01
N THR A 151 -6.43 -8.52 -9.29
CA THR A 151 -7.61 -8.15 -10.09
C THR A 151 -8.48 -7.14 -9.35
N ALA A 152 -8.70 -7.29 -8.04
CA ALA A 152 -9.45 -6.33 -7.23
C ALA A 152 -8.83 -4.92 -7.33
N ARG A 153 -7.50 -4.84 -7.22
CA ARG A 153 -6.76 -3.59 -7.35
C ARG A 153 -6.88 -2.98 -8.75
N ALA A 154 -6.74 -3.80 -9.79
CA ALA A 154 -6.87 -3.35 -11.18
C ALA A 154 -8.28 -2.81 -11.48
N LEU A 155 -9.34 -3.49 -11.01
CA LEU A 155 -10.72 -3.02 -11.15
C LEU A 155 -10.94 -1.69 -10.42
N GLY A 156 -10.38 -1.53 -9.22
CA GLY A 156 -10.46 -0.26 -8.49
C GLY A 156 -9.80 0.90 -9.23
N LEU A 157 -8.63 0.68 -9.85
CA LEU A 157 -7.96 1.68 -10.69
C LEU A 157 -8.75 1.99 -11.96
N ALA A 158 -9.25 0.97 -12.64
CA ALA A 158 -10.09 1.14 -13.84
C ALA A 158 -11.36 1.94 -13.54
N ALA A 159 -12.02 1.66 -12.41
CA ALA A 159 -13.20 2.42 -11.98
C ALA A 159 -12.88 3.90 -11.78
N LYS A 160 -11.75 4.24 -11.16
CA LYS A 160 -11.30 5.63 -10.99
C LYS A 160 -11.07 6.33 -12.33
N VAL A 161 -10.38 5.65 -13.26
CA VAL A 161 -10.10 6.19 -14.60
C VAL A 161 -11.40 6.51 -15.36
N VAL A 162 -12.44 5.68 -15.20
CA VAL A 162 -13.74 5.88 -15.86
C VAL A 162 -14.59 6.91 -15.13
N CYS A 163 -14.63 6.87 -13.80
CA CYS A 163 -15.57 7.64 -13.00
C CYS A 163 -15.09 9.08 -12.70
N TRP A 164 -13.81 9.28 -12.48
CA TRP A 164 -13.30 10.60 -12.09
C TRP A 164 -13.47 11.69 -13.16
N PRO A 165 -13.35 11.43 -14.47
CA PRO A 165 -13.67 12.45 -15.51
C PRO A 165 -15.12 12.96 -15.44
N LEU A 166 -16.03 12.18 -14.87
CA LEU A 166 -17.43 12.58 -14.73
C LEU A 166 -17.67 13.54 -13.55
N VAL A 167 -16.70 13.69 -12.65
CA VAL A 167 -16.89 14.46 -11.41
C VAL A 167 -17.16 15.94 -11.70
N GLY A 168 -16.42 16.57 -12.62
CA GLY A 168 -16.65 17.96 -13.01
C GLY A 168 -18.06 18.22 -13.53
N PRO A 169 -18.52 17.51 -14.57
CA PRO A 169 -19.90 17.60 -15.06
C PRO A 169 -20.96 17.31 -13.99
N LEU A 170 -20.73 16.32 -13.12
CA LEU A 170 -21.67 15.98 -12.05
C LEU A 170 -21.75 17.05 -10.98
N MET A 171 -20.62 17.68 -10.64
CA MET A 171 -20.58 18.79 -9.70
C MET A 171 -21.28 20.04 -10.24
N ALA A 172 -21.22 20.28 -11.57
CA ALA A 172 -21.95 21.37 -12.22
C ALA A 172 -23.48 21.14 -12.19
N LEU A 173 -23.94 19.88 -12.20
CA LEU A 173 -25.37 19.56 -12.07
C LEU A 173 -25.87 19.64 -10.61
N ALA A 174 -25.07 19.17 -9.68
CA ALA A 174 -25.36 19.18 -8.26
C ALA A 174 -24.05 19.26 -7.46
N HIS A 175 -23.81 20.39 -6.81
CA HIS A 175 -22.56 20.68 -6.12
C HIS A 175 -22.11 19.55 -5.17
N ALA A 176 -23.03 19.00 -4.37
CA ALA A 176 -22.75 17.90 -3.44
C ALA A 176 -22.61 16.50 -4.10
N ALA A 177 -22.83 16.38 -5.42
CA ALA A 177 -22.83 15.08 -6.10
C ALA A 177 -21.59 14.22 -5.83
N PRO A 178 -20.33 14.74 -5.80
CA PRO A 178 -19.16 13.92 -5.54
C PRO A 178 -19.20 13.24 -4.17
N TYR A 179 -19.70 13.91 -3.15
CA TYR A 179 -19.83 13.35 -1.79
C TYR A 179 -20.98 12.37 -1.68
N VAL A 180 -22.14 12.69 -2.28
CA VAL A 180 -23.31 11.78 -2.32
C VAL A 180 -22.98 10.48 -3.06
N LEU A 181 -22.30 10.56 -4.21
CA LEU A 181 -21.88 9.39 -4.97
C LEU A 181 -20.82 8.57 -4.22
N SER A 182 -19.93 9.22 -3.47
CA SER A 182 -18.99 8.53 -2.59
C SER A 182 -19.71 7.79 -1.46
N ALA A 183 -20.74 8.41 -0.86
CA ALA A 183 -21.58 7.77 0.15
C ALA A 183 -22.35 6.59 -0.44
N ALA A 184 -22.93 6.73 -1.65
CA ALA A 184 -23.62 5.65 -2.36
C ALA A 184 -22.66 4.49 -2.69
N SER A 185 -21.44 4.78 -3.15
CA SER A 185 -20.41 3.78 -3.40
C SER A 185 -20.03 3.05 -2.10
N ALA A 186 -19.83 3.78 -0.99
CA ALA A 186 -19.55 3.18 0.32
C ALA A 186 -20.73 2.32 0.82
N ALA A 187 -21.98 2.75 0.63
CA ALA A 187 -23.17 1.95 0.94
C ALA A 187 -23.25 0.67 0.08
N GLY A 188 -22.88 0.75 -1.20
CA GLY A 188 -22.73 -0.41 -2.07
C GLY A 188 -21.67 -1.38 -1.57
N SER A 189 -20.54 -0.85 -1.05
CA SER A 189 -19.51 -1.70 -0.42
C SER A 189 -20.03 -2.39 0.86
N LEU A 190 -20.88 -1.69 1.65
CA LEU A 190 -21.56 -2.29 2.80
C LEU A 190 -22.46 -3.45 2.38
N ALA A 191 -23.24 -3.29 1.31
CA ALA A 191 -24.07 -4.37 0.78
C ALA A 191 -23.21 -5.60 0.41
N CYS A 192 -22.06 -5.39 -0.25
CA CYS A 192 -21.10 -6.45 -0.52
C CYS A 192 -20.60 -7.10 0.78
N ALA A 193 -20.20 -6.30 1.80
CA ALA A 193 -19.71 -6.80 3.08
C ALA A 193 -20.75 -7.58 3.88
N VAL A 194 -22.03 -7.19 3.80
CA VAL A 194 -23.15 -7.92 4.42
C VAL A 194 -23.36 -9.27 3.74
N ALA A 195 -23.27 -9.29 2.39
CA ALA A 195 -23.46 -10.50 1.58
C ALA A 195 -22.30 -11.51 1.65
N LEU A 196 -21.12 -11.11 2.21
CA LEU A 196 -19.99 -12.01 2.42
C LEU A 196 -20.39 -13.22 3.26
N PRO A 197 -20.03 -14.46 2.86
CA PRO A 197 -20.37 -15.67 3.63
C PRO A 197 -19.67 -15.68 5.01
N ARG A 198 -20.24 -16.46 5.94
CA ARG A 198 -19.51 -16.81 7.17
C ARG A 198 -18.52 -17.92 6.82
N LEU A 199 -17.24 -17.71 7.11
CA LEU A 199 -16.23 -18.73 6.87
C LEU A 199 -16.30 -19.76 7.99
N ALA A 200 -16.54 -21.02 7.63
CA ALA A 200 -16.51 -22.14 8.58
C ALA A 200 -15.04 -22.45 8.93
N GLY A 201 -14.74 -22.59 10.22
CA GLY A 201 -13.40 -23.00 10.68
C GLY A 201 -12.39 -21.87 10.92
N THR A 202 -12.73 -20.61 10.66
CA THR A 202 -11.95 -19.46 11.14
C THR A 202 -12.33 -19.04 12.55
N GLY A 203 -12.72 -20.01 13.37
CA GLY A 203 -12.93 -19.84 14.81
C GLY A 203 -11.61 -19.45 15.48
N GLN A 204 -11.19 -18.23 15.27
CA GLN A 204 -10.40 -17.55 16.28
C GLN A 204 -11.34 -17.42 17.47
N GLU A 205 -11.10 -18.24 18.50
CA GLU A 205 -11.79 -18.05 19.78
C GLU A 205 -11.63 -16.58 20.17
N PRO A 206 -12.74 -15.82 20.28
CA PRO A 206 -12.66 -14.41 20.65
C PRO A 206 -12.03 -14.34 22.04
N GLY A 207 -10.85 -13.75 22.12
CA GLY A 207 -10.28 -13.38 23.41
C GLY A 207 -8.89 -13.95 23.77
N ARG A 208 -8.42 -15.08 23.21
CA ARG A 208 -7.12 -15.64 23.62
C ARG A 208 -5.89 -15.00 22.95
N ALA A 209 -6.05 -14.39 21.77
CA ALA A 209 -4.95 -13.81 21.03
C ALA A 209 -4.70 -12.30 21.31
N ALA A 210 -5.72 -11.56 21.75
CA ALA A 210 -5.65 -10.10 21.88
C ALA A 210 -4.71 -9.60 22.99
N GLY A 211 -4.70 -10.27 24.14
CA GLY A 211 -3.85 -9.85 25.28
C GLY A 211 -2.35 -10.13 25.07
N ARG A 212 -2.02 -11.16 24.26
CA ARG A 212 -0.63 -11.51 23.94
C ARG A 212 -0.04 -10.62 22.85
N ARG A 213 -0.86 -10.11 21.92
CA ARG A 213 -0.39 -9.33 20.76
C ARG A 213 -0.04 -7.87 21.09
N GLY A 214 -0.72 -7.22 22.03
CA GLY A 214 -0.37 -5.84 22.42
C GLY A 214 1.03 -5.73 23.04
N GLY A 215 1.38 -6.63 23.97
CA GLY A 215 2.73 -6.68 24.53
C GLY A 215 3.79 -7.23 23.58
N ALA A 216 3.40 -8.09 22.62
CA ALA A 216 4.27 -8.55 21.54
C ALA A 216 4.54 -7.42 20.55
N PHE A 217 3.53 -6.65 20.14
CA PHE A 217 3.70 -5.52 19.22
C PHE A 217 4.69 -4.48 19.76
N LEU A 218 4.60 -4.06 21.01
CA LEU A 218 5.57 -3.12 21.61
C LEU A 218 6.98 -3.71 21.68
N ARG A 219 7.11 -4.99 21.98
CA ARG A 219 8.40 -5.70 21.95
C ARG A 219 8.97 -5.80 20.55
N ASP A 220 8.13 -6.15 19.58
CA ASP A 220 8.51 -6.26 18.18
C ASP A 220 8.85 -4.88 17.60
N ALA A 221 8.11 -3.82 17.98
CA ALA A 221 8.43 -2.45 17.62
C ALA A 221 9.81 -2.02 18.20
N GLY A 222 10.08 -2.36 19.47
CA GLY A 222 11.39 -2.10 20.09
C GLY A 222 12.53 -2.88 19.43
N SER A 223 12.28 -4.14 19.00
CA SER A 223 13.27 -4.93 18.26
C SER A 223 13.48 -4.41 16.83
N ALA A 224 12.43 -3.99 16.18
CA ALA A 224 12.48 -3.39 14.85
C ALA A 224 13.23 -2.06 14.85
N LEU A 225 12.98 -1.18 15.83
CA LEU A 225 13.71 0.08 15.99
C LEU A 225 15.21 -0.17 16.25
N ARG A 226 15.54 -1.16 17.09
CA ARG A 226 16.94 -1.55 17.31
C ARG A 226 17.58 -2.09 16.03
N CYS A 227 16.84 -2.87 15.24
CA CYS A 227 17.30 -3.39 13.94
C CYS A 227 17.62 -2.22 12.97
N VAL A 228 16.75 -1.21 12.88
CA VAL A 228 17.02 -0.01 12.07
C VAL A 228 18.23 0.76 12.57
N ALA A 229 18.34 0.95 13.90
CA ALA A 229 19.48 1.65 14.52
C ALA A 229 20.81 0.91 14.34
N SER A 230 20.79 -0.42 14.32
CA SER A 230 21.98 -1.25 14.15
C SER A 230 22.39 -1.47 12.69
N SER A 231 21.54 -1.16 11.72
CA SER A 231 21.81 -1.34 10.30
C SER A 231 21.73 0.00 9.54
N PRO A 232 22.86 0.70 9.33
CA PRO A 232 22.89 1.95 8.56
C PRO A 232 22.33 1.80 7.14
N TRP A 233 22.54 0.63 6.51
CA TRP A 233 21.97 0.32 5.20
C TRP A 233 20.44 0.33 5.23
N LEU A 234 19.83 -0.38 6.18
CA LEU A 234 18.38 -0.44 6.34
C LEU A 234 17.81 0.94 6.65
N ALA A 235 18.46 1.70 7.55
CA ALA A 235 18.04 3.06 7.88
C ALA A 235 18.06 3.99 6.65
N LEU A 236 19.11 3.96 5.84
CA LEU A 236 19.24 4.79 4.63
C LEU A 236 18.20 4.40 3.55
N VAL A 237 17.97 3.10 3.33
CA VAL A 237 16.93 2.62 2.41
C VAL A 237 15.54 3.02 2.90
N MET A 238 15.29 2.99 4.20
CA MET A 238 14.03 3.43 4.80
C MET A 238 13.82 4.95 4.64
N VAL A 239 14.86 5.77 4.91
CA VAL A 239 14.80 7.23 4.67
C VAL A 239 14.52 7.55 3.21
N GLN A 240 15.18 6.86 2.28
CA GLN A 240 14.94 6.99 0.84
C GLN A 240 13.48 6.64 0.49
N GLY A 241 12.96 5.55 1.04
CA GLY A 241 11.56 5.11 0.82
C GLY A 241 10.55 6.13 1.33
N VAL A 242 10.72 6.58 2.56
CA VAL A 242 9.86 7.62 3.17
C VAL A 242 9.89 8.90 2.34
N ALA A 243 11.07 9.37 1.92
CA ALA A 243 11.18 10.58 1.10
C ALA A 243 10.41 10.46 -0.23
N VAL A 244 10.57 9.35 -0.95
CA VAL A 244 9.87 9.11 -2.23
C VAL A 244 8.36 8.98 -2.04
N PHE A 245 7.91 8.24 -1.03
CA PHE A 245 6.49 8.00 -0.79
C PHE A 245 5.78 9.26 -0.27
N THR A 246 6.42 10.01 0.63
CA THR A 246 5.90 11.31 1.09
C THR A 246 5.78 12.29 -0.05
N LEU A 247 6.84 12.47 -0.86
CA LEU A 247 6.82 13.38 -2.00
C LEU A 247 5.70 13.03 -2.98
N SER A 248 5.58 11.73 -3.31
CA SER A 248 4.53 11.23 -4.20
C SER A 248 3.14 11.49 -3.64
N ARG A 249 2.92 11.21 -2.36
CA ARG A 249 1.63 11.41 -1.69
C ARG A 249 1.26 12.88 -1.59
N ILE A 250 2.19 13.74 -1.18
CA ILE A 250 1.95 15.18 -1.08
C ILE A 250 1.64 15.77 -2.46
N CYS A 251 2.38 15.42 -3.50
CA CYS A 251 2.11 15.94 -4.84
C CYS A 251 0.78 15.41 -5.39
N GLN A 252 0.54 14.11 -5.37
CA GLN A 252 -0.62 13.48 -6.01
C GLN A 252 -1.94 13.63 -5.23
N VAL A 253 -1.88 13.91 -3.93
CA VAL A 253 -3.07 14.06 -3.10
C VAL A 253 -3.29 15.52 -2.73
N ASN A 254 -2.28 16.20 -2.23
CA ASN A 254 -2.43 17.52 -1.64
C ASN A 254 -2.18 18.67 -2.62
N LEU A 255 -1.19 18.54 -3.50
CA LEU A 255 -0.73 19.64 -4.34
C LEU A 255 -1.33 19.66 -5.75
N PHE A 256 -1.81 18.53 -6.29
CA PHE A 256 -2.24 18.50 -7.69
C PHE A 256 -3.35 19.52 -8.02
N GLN A 257 -4.34 19.72 -7.12
CA GLN A 257 -5.39 20.72 -7.32
C GLN A 257 -4.88 22.15 -7.18
N PRO A 258 -4.15 22.53 -6.11
CA PRO A 258 -3.50 23.84 -6.03
C PRO A 258 -2.64 24.16 -7.25
N ILE A 259 -1.84 23.20 -7.73
CA ILE A 259 -1.01 23.37 -8.93
C ILE A 259 -1.88 23.63 -10.18
N LEU A 260 -2.93 22.84 -10.40
CA LEU A 260 -3.85 23.01 -11.52
C LEU A 260 -4.54 24.37 -11.51
N LEU A 261 -5.07 24.77 -10.33
CA LEU A 261 -5.74 26.06 -10.15
C LEU A 261 -4.79 27.24 -10.37
N HIS A 262 -3.57 27.16 -9.84
CA HIS A 262 -2.53 28.18 -10.02
C HIS A 262 -2.21 28.44 -11.50
N HIS A 263 -2.26 27.39 -12.32
CA HIS A 263 -2.01 27.47 -13.77
C HIS A 263 -3.28 27.63 -14.61
N GLY A 264 -4.41 27.99 -13.99
CA GLY A 264 -5.66 28.27 -14.68
C GLY A 264 -6.39 27.05 -15.25
N VAL A 265 -6.08 25.85 -14.81
CA VAL A 265 -6.84 24.64 -15.17
C VAL A 265 -8.10 24.55 -14.32
N GLY A 266 -9.26 24.70 -14.97
CA GLY A 266 -10.55 24.71 -14.28
C GLY A 266 -10.90 23.38 -13.61
N GLU A 267 -11.68 23.46 -12.54
CA GLU A 267 -12.06 22.33 -11.67
C GLU A 267 -12.79 21.20 -12.41
N ALA A 268 -13.57 21.54 -13.46
CA ALA A 268 -14.23 20.57 -14.32
C ALA A 268 -13.26 19.57 -14.95
N SER A 269 -12.00 19.94 -15.15
CA SER A 269 -10.95 19.10 -15.75
C SER A 269 -10.16 18.28 -14.72
N HIS A 270 -10.24 18.60 -13.43
CA HIS A 270 -9.43 17.95 -12.39
C HIS A 270 -9.61 16.43 -12.36
N GLY A 271 -10.85 15.95 -12.55
CA GLY A 271 -11.14 14.52 -12.62
C GLY A 271 -10.45 13.84 -13.79
N SER A 272 -10.45 14.45 -14.96
CA SER A 272 -9.78 13.93 -16.16
C SER A 272 -8.26 13.93 -16.00
N VAL A 273 -7.68 14.97 -15.40
CA VAL A 273 -6.25 15.04 -15.10
C VAL A 273 -5.85 13.95 -14.11
N LEU A 274 -6.60 13.77 -13.01
CA LEU A 274 -6.29 12.74 -12.02
C LEU A 274 -6.46 11.32 -12.60
N ALA A 275 -7.42 11.12 -13.49
CA ALA A 275 -7.56 9.87 -14.24
C ALA A 275 -6.34 9.61 -15.15
N ALA A 276 -5.87 10.63 -15.88
CA ALA A 276 -4.68 10.52 -16.72
C ALA A 276 -3.41 10.23 -15.87
N MET A 277 -3.24 10.90 -14.73
CA MET A 277 -2.18 10.59 -13.76
C MET A 277 -2.25 9.14 -13.29
N THR A 278 -3.46 8.63 -12.99
CA THR A 278 -3.65 7.23 -12.55
C THR A 278 -3.26 6.23 -13.65
N VAL A 279 -3.59 6.53 -14.92
CA VAL A 279 -3.14 5.71 -16.06
C VAL A 279 -1.62 5.75 -16.19
N ALA A 280 -1.02 6.93 -16.10
CA ALA A 280 0.44 7.10 -16.19
C ALA A 280 1.18 6.33 -15.08
N GLU A 281 0.68 6.40 -13.83
CA GLU A 281 1.20 5.62 -12.70
C GLU A 281 1.05 4.11 -12.92
N ALA A 282 -0.11 3.66 -13.41
CA ALA A 282 -0.36 2.25 -13.71
C ALA A 282 0.58 1.71 -14.79
N VAL A 283 0.82 2.48 -15.86
CA VAL A 283 1.79 2.14 -16.92
C VAL A 283 3.20 2.04 -16.36
N GLY A 284 3.62 3.00 -15.54
CA GLY A 284 4.91 2.97 -14.86
C GLY A 284 5.08 1.72 -13.98
N SER A 285 4.03 1.37 -13.23
CA SER A 285 4.05 0.22 -12.32
C SER A 285 3.99 -1.14 -13.01
N ALA A 286 3.47 -1.20 -14.25
CA ALA A 286 3.26 -2.46 -14.96
C ALA A 286 4.56 -3.15 -15.41
N ARG A 287 5.64 -2.38 -15.68
CA ARG A 287 6.89 -2.91 -16.24
C ARG A 287 8.16 -2.34 -15.60
N PRO A 288 8.34 -2.45 -14.29
CA PRO A 288 9.52 -1.92 -13.59
C PRO A 288 10.83 -2.57 -14.08
N GLN A 289 10.73 -3.77 -14.68
CA GLN A 289 11.88 -4.56 -15.17
C GLN A 289 12.59 -3.90 -16.36
N TRP A 290 11.91 -3.06 -17.17
CA TRP A 290 12.53 -2.39 -18.32
C TRP A 290 13.67 -1.47 -17.87
N LEU A 291 13.50 -0.86 -16.72
CA LEU A 291 14.48 0.06 -16.15
C LEU A 291 15.54 -0.66 -15.30
N SER A 292 15.21 -1.75 -14.61
CA SER A 292 16.08 -2.41 -13.63
C SER A 292 17.20 -3.26 -14.24
N ARG A 293 17.20 -3.50 -15.55
CA ARG A 293 18.19 -4.39 -16.19
C ARG A 293 19.59 -3.79 -16.34
N ARG A 294 19.75 -2.46 -16.27
CA ARG A 294 21.02 -1.77 -16.57
C ARG A 294 21.66 -1.07 -15.38
N LEU A 295 20.95 -0.86 -14.28
CA LEU A 295 21.44 -0.13 -13.11
C LEU A 295 21.05 -0.84 -11.81
N SER A 296 21.79 -0.56 -10.75
CA SER A 296 21.42 -1.07 -9.42
C SER A 296 20.08 -0.46 -8.95
N PRO A 297 19.28 -1.19 -8.15
CA PRO A 297 18.00 -0.69 -7.66
C PRO A 297 18.12 0.66 -6.92
N VAL A 298 19.21 0.88 -6.17
CA VAL A 298 19.47 2.14 -5.47
C VAL A 298 19.70 3.29 -6.47
N ALA A 299 20.52 3.07 -7.51
CA ALA A 299 20.75 4.08 -8.56
C ALA A 299 19.45 4.43 -9.30
N TRP A 300 18.60 3.44 -9.56
CA TRP A 300 17.29 3.66 -10.19
C TRP A 300 16.37 4.53 -9.36
N VAL A 301 16.20 4.21 -8.07
CA VAL A 301 15.35 5.02 -7.19
C VAL A 301 15.86 6.45 -7.12
N SER A 302 17.19 6.65 -7.11
CA SER A 302 17.78 7.99 -7.10
C SER A 302 17.52 8.76 -8.40
N ILE A 303 17.66 8.13 -9.56
CA ILE A 303 17.34 8.77 -10.85
C ILE A 303 15.87 9.14 -10.92
N LEU A 304 14.96 8.22 -10.51
CA LEU A 304 13.53 8.50 -10.50
C LEU A 304 13.19 9.62 -9.51
N SER A 305 13.86 9.68 -8.38
CA SER A 305 13.65 10.75 -7.40
C SER A 305 14.16 12.11 -7.91
N LEU A 306 15.25 12.12 -8.65
CA LEU A 306 15.72 13.33 -9.35
C LEU A 306 14.74 13.75 -10.45
N ALA A 307 14.14 12.78 -11.17
CA ALA A 307 13.08 13.07 -12.13
C ALA A 307 11.84 13.66 -11.44
N LEU A 308 11.45 13.14 -10.27
CA LEU A 308 10.36 13.71 -9.47
C LEU A 308 10.68 15.14 -9.03
N ALA A 309 11.88 15.40 -8.53
CA ALA A 309 12.31 16.74 -8.14
C ALA A 309 12.34 17.69 -9.36
N GLY A 310 12.88 17.23 -10.49
CA GLY A 310 12.94 18.01 -11.72
C GLY A 310 11.56 18.33 -12.28
N THR A 311 10.60 17.42 -12.23
CA THR A 311 9.22 17.67 -12.67
C THR A 311 8.53 18.70 -11.76
N LEU A 312 8.74 18.64 -10.43
CA LEU A 312 8.20 19.66 -9.52
C LEU A 312 8.75 21.06 -9.84
N ALA A 313 10.07 21.19 -10.03
CA ALA A 313 10.67 22.45 -10.40
C ALA A 313 10.17 22.94 -11.78
N ALA A 314 10.03 22.05 -12.74
CA ALA A 314 9.56 22.40 -14.09
C ALA A 314 8.09 22.87 -14.11
N MET A 315 7.26 22.41 -13.16
CA MET A 315 5.85 22.85 -13.05
C MET A 315 5.72 24.34 -12.81
N THR A 316 6.72 25.00 -12.20
CA THR A 316 6.69 26.46 -11.96
C THR A 316 6.86 27.30 -13.24
N LEU A 317 7.38 26.72 -14.30
CA LEU A 317 7.70 27.39 -15.55
C LEU A 317 6.72 27.09 -16.69
N GLY A 318 5.80 26.15 -16.47
CA GLY A 318 4.93 25.60 -17.49
C GLY A 318 3.60 26.33 -17.64
N GLY A 319 3.04 26.36 -18.85
CA GLY A 319 1.63 26.69 -19.06
C GLY A 319 0.70 25.50 -18.67
N PRO A 320 -0.64 25.70 -18.74
CA PRO A 320 -1.63 24.73 -18.26
C PRO A 320 -1.42 23.29 -18.76
N TRP A 321 -1.20 23.12 -20.06
CA TRP A 321 -1.01 21.81 -20.69
C TRP A 321 0.35 21.18 -20.34
N ALA A 322 1.40 22.01 -20.19
CA ALA A 322 2.71 21.53 -19.77
C ALA A 322 2.66 21.00 -18.33
N VAL A 323 1.94 21.69 -17.45
CA VAL A 323 1.77 21.27 -16.07
C VAL A 323 0.99 19.95 -15.97
N VAL A 324 -0.08 19.77 -16.75
CA VAL A 324 -0.79 18.49 -16.84
C VAL A 324 0.12 17.36 -17.30
N ALA A 325 0.95 17.60 -18.34
CA ALA A 325 1.92 16.62 -18.82
C ALA A 325 2.98 16.29 -17.75
N LEU A 326 3.47 17.29 -17.02
CA LEU A 326 4.45 17.12 -15.94
C LEU A 326 3.85 16.35 -14.74
N LEU A 327 2.58 16.60 -14.39
CA LEU A 327 1.87 15.81 -13.37
C LEU A 327 1.72 14.34 -13.79
N CYS A 328 1.42 14.07 -15.06
CA CYS A 328 1.38 12.70 -15.59
C CYS A 328 2.77 12.05 -15.59
N LEU A 329 3.82 12.81 -15.96
CA LEU A 329 5.19 12.31 -15.90
C LEU A 329 5.64 12.02 -14.47
N PHE A 330 5.29 12.90 -13.53
CA PHE A 330 5.51 12.69 -12.11
C PHE A 330 4.82 11.40 -11.61
N ALA A 331 3.56 11.19 -11.97
CA ALA A 331 2.81 9.99 -11.63
C ALA A 331 3.42 8.72 -12.24
N ALA A 332 3.87 8.77 -13.50
CA ALA A 332 4.58 7.66 -14.14
C ALA A 332 5.90 7.33 -13.41
N ALA A 333 6.70 8.34 -13.07
CA ALA A 333 7.95 8.16 -12.32
C ALA A 333 7.69 7.53 -10.94
N THR A 334 6.63 7.97 -10.24
CA THR A 334 6.17 7.34 -8.99
C THR A 334 5.80 5.88 -9.19
N GLY A 335 5.06 5.57 -10.27
CA GLY A 335 4.68 4.21 -10.63
C GLY A 335 5.90 3.29 -10.80
N PHE A 336 6.96 3.75 -11.44
CA PHE A 336 8.22 3.01 -11.55
C PHE A 336 8.96 2.89 -10.22
N ALA A 337 9.01 3.96 -9.42
CA ALA A 337 9.77 4.02 -8.18
C ALA A 337 9.20 3.08 -7.10
N TYR A 338 7.88 3.00 -6.99
CA TYR A 338 7.20 2.27 -5.91
C TYR A 338 7.61 0.79 -5.81
N PRO A 339 7.49 -0.05 -6.86
CA PRO A 339 7.83 -1.48 -6.76
C PRO A 339 9.34 -1.71 -6.54
N VAL A 340 10.19 -0.84 -7.09
CA VAL A 340 11.65 -0.94 -6.91
C VAL A 340 12.03 -0.61 -5.46
N GLN A 341 11.48 0.47 -4.90
CA GLN A 341 11.71 0.86 -3.51
C GLN A 341 11.17 -0.21 -2.53
N ARG A 342 9.99 -0.78 -2.80
CA ARG A 342 9.44 -1.89 -2.01
C ARG A 342 10.33 -3.12 -2.02
N LYS A 343 10.89 -3.45 -3.19
CA LYS A 343 11.85 -4.54 -3.30
C LYS A 343 13.12 -4.24 -2.50
N LEU A 344 13.71 -3.04 -2.64
CA LEU A 344 14.88 -2.62 -1.89
C LEU A 344 14.67 -2.73 -0.37
N MET A 345 13.53 -2.24 0.11
CA MET A 345 13.18 -2.32 1.52
C MET A 345 13.07 -3.77 2.00
N ASN A 346 12.40 -4.63 1.22
CA ASN A 346 12.28 -6.06 1.56
C ASN A 346 13.63 -6.79 1.55
N ASP A 347 14.52 -6.45 0.61
CA ASP A 347 15.85 -7.05 0.50
C ASP A 347 16.81 -6.55 1.61
N ALA A 348 16.56 -5.33 2.15
CA ALA A 348 17.35 -4.75 3.22
C ALA A 348 17.00 -5.29 4.63
N VAL A 349 15.81 -5.87 4.80
CA VAL A 349 15.35 -6.42 6.08
C VAL A 349 16.05 -7.76 6.34
N PRO A 350 16.78 -7.94 7.49
CA PRO A 350 17.38 -9.21 7.88
C PRO A 350 16.33 -10.33 7.98
N ALA A 351 16.77 -11.58 7.74
CA ALA A 351 15.88 -12.74 7.71
C ALA A 351 15.19 -13.04 9.05
N ASP A 352 15.88 -12.72 10.14
CA ASP A 352 15.44 -12.91 11.53
C ASP A 352 14.66 -11.72 12.11
N ALA A 353 14.59 -10.60 11.37
CA ALA A 353 13.89 -9.39 11.82
C ALA A 353 12.37 -9.47 11.63
N PRO A 354 11.57 -8.79 12.48
CA PRO A 354 10.11 -8.74 12.34
C PRO A 354 9.69 -7.87 11.15
N ARG A 355 9.78 -8.44 9.93
CA ARG A 355 9.55 -7.75 8.65
C ARG A 355 8.25 -6.97 8.60
N ALA A 356 7.13 -7.56 9.07
CA ALA A 356 5.83 -6.89 9.07
C ALA A 356 5.84 -5.63 9.94
N THR A 357 6.49 -5.70 11.12
CA THR A 357 6.62 -4.55 12.04
C THR A 357 7.49 -3.45 11.44
N LEU A 358 8.59 -3.80 10.76
CA LEU A 358 9.45 -2.83 10.09
C LEU A 358 8.70 -2.07 8.98
N LEU A 359 7.92 -2.77 8.15
CA LEU A 359 7.10 -2.15 7.11
C LEU A 359 5.97 -1.27 7.70
N SER A 360 5.42 -1.66 8.86
CA SER A 360 4.45 -0.82 9.58
C SER A 360 5.10 0.44 10.13
N ILE A 361 6.31 0.36 10.68
CA ILE A 361 7.07 1.53 11.15
C ILE A 361 7.36 2.48 9.98
N GLU A 362 7.83 1.96 8.82
CA GLU A 362 8.01 2.78 7.62
C GLU A 362 6.72 3.53 7.24
N SER A 363 5.58 2.85 7.26
CA SER A 363 4.28 3.45 6.95
C SER A 363 3.84 4.53 7.95
N ILE A 364 4.10 4.31 9.25
CA ILE A 364 3.81 5.31 10.30
C ILE A 364 4.71 6.53 10.14
N VAL A 365 6.01 6.34 9.89
CA VAL A 365 6.96 7.44 9.66
C VAL A 365 6.58 8.23 8.42
N ASP A 366 6.26 7.57 7.29
CA ASP A 366 5.77 8.22 6.06
C ASP A 366 4.56 9.13 6.35
N ARG A 367 3.57 8.64 7.10
CA ARG A 367 2.38 9.44 7.44
C ARG A 367 2.67 10.58 8.40
N ALA A 368 3.55 10.37 9.38
CA ALA A 368 3.97 11.44 10.27
C ALA A 368 4.69 12.56 9.51
N VAL A 369 5.55 12.21 8.57
CA VAL A 369 6.21 13.19 7.69
C VAL A 369 5.18 13.86 6.77
N CYS A 370 4.20 13.12 6.22
CA CYS A 370 3.09 13.69 5.46
C CYS A 370 2.26 14.69 6.29
N ALA A 371 2.03 14.41 7.56
CA ALA A 371 1.30 15.32 8.46
C ALA A 371 2.03 16.67 8.61
N LEU A 372 3.33 16.62 8.85
CA LEU A 372 4.17 17.83 8.94
C LEU A 372 4.25 18.56 7.60
N ALA A 373 4.44 17.82 6.50
CA ALA A 373 4.48 18.38 5.16
C ALA A 373 3.14 19.06 4.79
N ALA A 374 1.99 18.51 5.18
CA ALA A 374 0.69 19.12 4.92
C ALA A 374 0.56 20.49 5.61
N VAL A 375 1.07 20.64 6.84
CA VAL A 375 1.09 21.96 7.52
C VAL A 375 1.94 22.96 6.74
N ALA A 376 3.14 22.54 6.30
CA ALA A 376 4.01 23.38 5.50
C ALA A 376 3.36 23.76 4.17
N VAL A 377 2.72 22.82 3.47
CA VAL A 377 1.95 23.09 2.23
C VAL A 377 0.89 24.16 2.50
N GLY A 378 0.11 24.02 3.58
CA GLY A 378 -0.91 24.99 3.96
C GLY A 378 -0.36 26.39 4.17
N ALA A 379 0.79 26.52 4.84
CA ALA A 379 1.44 27.79 5.08
C ALA A 379 1.93 28.47 3.79
N TYR A 380 2.58 27.69 2.89
CA TYR A 380 3.08 28.22 1.61
C TYR A 380 1.94 28.61 0.66
N VAL A 381 0.91 27.78 0.55
CA VAL A 381 -0.24 28.05 -0.33
C VAL A 381 -1.03 29.26 0.19
N ALA A 382 -1.26 29.35 1.50
CA ALA A 382 -1.93 30.50 2.12
C ALA A 382 -1.16 31.81 1.91
N ALA A 383 0.16 31.75 1.84
CA ALA A 383 1.02 32.92 1.55
C ALA A 383 1.13 33.22 0.04
N GLY A 384 0.51 32.46 -0.84
CA GLY A 384 0.63 32.62 -2.29
C GLY A 384 1.98 32.19 -2.86
N HIS A 385 2.78 31.42 -2.13
CA HIS A 385 4.15 31.03 -2.47
C HIS A 385 4.23 29.57 -2.98
N LEU A 386 3.29 29.14 -3.83
CA LEU A 386 3.25 27.76 -4.34
C LEU A 386 4.53 27.40 -5.11
N ASP A 387 5.02 28.30 -5.98
CA ASP A 387 6.23 28.06 -6.76
C ASP A 387 7.46 27.89 -5.86
N ALA A 388 7.58 28.70 -4.80
CA ALA A 388 8.65 28.55 -3.82
C ALA A 388 8.56 27.19 -3.10
N LEU A 389 7.36 26.71 -2.77
CA LEU A 389 7.16 25.39 -2.19
C LEU A 389 7.64 24.28 -3.13
N LEU A 390 7.30 24.35 -4.42
CA LEU A 390 7.72 23.37 -5.42
C LEU A 390 9.25 23.34 -5.57
N TRP A 391 9.91 24.52 -5.65
CA TRP A 391 11.35 24.65 -5.69
C TRP A 391 12.03 24.13 -4.42
N HIS A 392 11.55 24.50 -3.24
CA HIS A 392 12.11 24.02 -1.97
C HIS A 392 11.93 22.51 -1.82
N SER A 393 10.80 21.95 -2.25
CA SER A 393 10.55 20.50 -2.24
C SER A 393 11.49 19.77 -3.20
N ALA A 394 11.72 20.32 -4.39
CA ALA A 394 12.67 19.79 -5.36
C ALA A 394 14.09 19.81 -4.80
N LEU A 395 14.54 20.95 -4.27
CA LEU A 395 15.87 21.12 -3.69
C LEU A 395 16.08 20.18 -2.48
N ALA A 396 15.12 20.14 -1.56
CA ALA A 396 15.17 19.25 -0.40
C ALA A 396 15.28 17.78 -0.81
N THR A 397 14.55 17.38 -1.86
CA THR A 397 14.62 16.01 -2.42
C THR A 397 16.02 15.73 -2.99
N VAL A 398 16.60 16.64 -3.76
CA VAL A 398 17.95 16.50 -4.34
C VAL A 398 19.00 16.40 -3.24
N VAL A 399 18.95 17.30 -2.24
CA VAL A 399 19.90 17.33 -1.14
C VAL A 399 19.81 16.05 -0.29
N LEU A 400 18.59 15.65 0.10
CA LEU A 400 18.38 14.46 0.92
C LEU A 400 18.85 13.19 0.19
N LEU A 401 18.47 13.02 -1.07
CA LEU A 401 18.84 11.84 -1.83
C LEU A 401 20.32 11.85 -2.23
N GLY A 402 20.90 13.03 -2.50
CA GLY A 402 22.33 13.19 -2.66
C GLY A 402 23.09 12.75 -1.41
N ALA A 403 22.67 13.19 -0.24
CA ALA A 403 23.26 12.77 1.04
C ALA A 403 23.12 11.25 1.27
N VAL A 404 21.93 10.69 1.04
CA VAL A 404 21.70 9.23 1.13
C VAL A 404 22.65 8.47 0.19
N GLN A 405 22.78 8.92 -1.07
CA GLN A 405 23.68 8.28 -2.04
C GLN A 405 25.16 8.35 -1.64
N LEU A 406 25.60 9.48 -1.14
CA LEU A 406 26.98 9.65 -0.64
C LEU A 406 27.24 8.70 0.53
N LEU A 407 26.33 8.62 1.49
CA LEU A 407 26.42 7.71 2.63
C LEU A 407 26.35 6.24 2.23
N LEU A 408 25.57 5.87 1.23
CA LEU A 408 25.50 4.51 0.69
C LEU A 408 26.79 4.11 -0.05
N ARG A 409 27.51 5.07 -0.64
CA ARG A 409 28.79 4.85 -1.34
C ARG A 409 30.00 4.89 -0.42
N SER A 410 29.97 5.72 0.64
CA SER A 410 31.04 5.80 1.63
C SER A 410 31.01 4.55 2.50
N GLY A 411 31.91 3.61 2.32
CA GLY A 411 32.17 2.35 3.06
C GLY A 411 31.39 1.98 4.34
N VAL A 412 30.66 2.92 4.95
CA VAL A 412 29.78 2.69 6.12
C VAL A 412 28.69 1.64 5.81
N ALA A 413 28.17 1.65 4.59
CA ALA A 413 27.17 0.68 4.16
C ALA A 413 27.79 -0.65 3.66
N THR A 414 29.04 -0.65 3.23
CA THR A 414 29.74 -1.86 2.75
C THR A 414 30.11 -2.77 3.92
N ALA A 415 30.54 -2.19 5.04
CA ALA A 415 30.83 -2.93 6.27
C ALA A 415 29.59 -3.64 6.86
N ALA A 416 28.40 -3.02 6.75
CA ALA A 416 27.15 -3.63 7.20
C ALA A 416 26.64 -4.76 6.28
N ARG A 417 26.95 -4.73 4.98
CA ARG A 417 26.63 -5.84 4.04
C ARG A 417 27.46 -7.09 4.36
N THR A 418 28.71 -6.95 4.69
CA THR A 418 29.60 -8.08 5.02
C THR A 418 29.25 -8.71 6.35
N SER A 419 28.74 -7.96 7.33
CA SER A 419 28.30 -8.52 8.60
C SER A 419 27.00 -9.33 8.51
N VAL A 420 26.08 -8.99 7.59
CA VAL A 420 24.83 -9.73 7.36
C VAL A 420 25.05 -10.99 6.51
N SER A 421 26.05 -10.99 5.61
CA SER A 421 26.43 -12.18 4.83
C SER A 421 27.39 -13.12 5.56
N GLY A 422 28.00 -12.68 6.66
CA GLY A 422 29.02 -13.42 7.42
C GLY A 422 28.47 -14.41 8.46
N THR A 423 27.17 -14.47 8.71
CA THR A 423 26.56 -15.46 9.63
C THR A 423 26.14 -16.77 8.95
N GLY A 424 26.35 -16.91 7.65
CA GLY A 424 26.32 -18.20 6.96
C GLY A 424 27.68 -18.86 7.09
N GLY A 425 27.81 -19.84 8.01
CA GLY A 425 29.04 -20.64 8.18
C GLY A 425 29.53 -21.23 6.85
N PRO A 426 30.82 -21.57 6.74
CA PRO A 426 31.41 -22.03 5.49
C PRO A 426 30.66 -23.29 5.02
N ALA A 427 30.06 -23.19 3.85
CA ALA A 427 29.49 -24.35 3.18
C ALA A 427 30.56 -25.46 3.09
N ALA A 428 30.26 -26.59 3.70
CA ALA A 428 31.09 -27.76 3.61
C ALA A 428 31.39 -28.04 2.12
N ARG A 429 32.66 -27.97 1.75
CA ARG A 429 33.11 -28.37 0.40
C ARG A 429 32.58 -29.77 0.09
N PRO A 430 31.96 -30.01 -1.05
CA PRO A 430 31.64 -31.34 -1.45
C PRO A 430 32.97 -32.12 -1.60
N ALA A 431 33.05 -33.28 -0.92
CA ALA A 431 34.17 -34.20 -1.03
C ALA A 431 34.35 -34.59 -2.49
N ARG A 432 35.57 -34.46 -3.02
CA ARG A 432 35.95 -34.96 -4.32
C ARG A 432 35.85 -36.52 -4.29
N PRO A 433 35.27 -37.17 -5.28
CA PRO A 433 35.39 -38.59 -5.48
C PRO A 433 36.75 -38.85 -6.12
N GLY A 434 37.66 -39.46 -5.38
CA GLY A 434 38.96 -39.80 -5.91
C GLY A 434 39.62 -40.91 -5.08
N GLY A 435 39.88 -42.05 -5.68
CA GLY A 435 40.83 -43.02 -5.18
C GLY A 435 40.21 -44.39 -4.81
N THR A 436 40.19 -45.28 -5.74
CA THR A 436 40.19 -46.75 -5.55
C THR A 436 41.34 -47.16 -4.63
N PRO A 437 41.10 -48.01 -3.65
CA PRO A 437 42.15 -48.84 -3.11
C PRO A 437 41.97 -50.28 -3.64
N ALA A 438 43.12 -50.86 -4.07
CA ALA A 438 43.30 -52.22 -4.46
C ALA A 438 43.28 -53.16 -3.25
N ASP A 439 42.85 -54.39 -3.53
CA ASP A 439 43.17 -55.68 -2.94
C ASP A 439 43.57 -55.82 -1.47
N GLU A 440 42.69 -56.43 -0.70
CA GLU A 440 43.13 -57.39 0.33
C GLU A 440 42.10 -58.56 0.50
N PRO A 441 42.58 -59.79 0.83
CA PRO A 441 41.84 -61.01 0.54
C PRO A 441 40.90 -61.46 1.67
N ALA A 442 39.91 -62.26 1.29
CA ALA A 442 38.93 -62.92 2.14
C ALA A 442 39.52 -64.07 3.03
N PRO A 443 38.98 -64.29 4.22
CA PRO A 443 39.04 -65.60 4.91
C PRO A 443 37.71 -66.35 4.74
N PRO A 444 37.78 -67.73 4.88
CA PRO A 444 36.79 -68.61 4.34
C PRO A 444 35.66 -69.07 5.25
N GLY A 445 34.57 -69.30 4.66
CA GLY A 445 33.58 -70.32 4.83
C GLY A 445 32.97 -70.68 6.20
N THR A 446 31.63 -70.61 6.23
CA THR A 446 30.84 -71.78 6.67
C THR A 446 29.44 -71.70 6.06
N ALA A 447 29.09 -72.86 5.50
CA ALA A 447 27.78 -73.16 4.91
C ALA A 447 26.66 -73.31 5.92
N HIS A 448 25.45 -73.01 5.51
CA HIS A 448 24.32 -73.96 5.52
C HIS A 448 23.02 -73.27 5.01
N SER A 449 22.54 -73.86 3.95
CA SER A 449 21.17 -73.79 3.41
C SER A 449 20.29 -74.81 4.20
N PRO A 450 18.95 -74.99 3.92
CA PRO A 450 17.98 -74.26 3.10
C PRO A 450 16.51 -74.24 3.67
N ALA A 451 15.65 -73.62 2.88
CA ALA A 451 14.25 -73.96 2.58
C ALA A 451 13.10 -73.77 3.59
N ARG A 452 12.05 -73.08 3.18
CA ARG A 452 10.74 -73.54 2.66
C ARG A 452 9.72 -72.37 2.70
N ARG A 453 9.19 -72.01 1.53
CA ARG A 453 7.82 -72.13 0.98
C ARG A 453 6.63 -72.02 1.96
N ARG A 454 5.87 -70.96 1.72
CA ARG A 454 4.43 -70.75 1.34
C ARG A 454 3.37 -71.46 2.26
N PRO A 455 2.12 -71.01 2.20
CA PRO A 455 1.35 -70.17 1.25
C PRO A 455 1.04 -68.77 1.68
#